data_84108490f1aef543508942f80e4f59ef
#
_entry.id   84108490f1aef543508942f80e4f59ef
#
_cell.length_a   1.000
_cell.length_b   1.000
_cell.length_c   1.000
_cell.angle_alpha   90.00
_cell.angle_beta   90.00
_cell.angle_gamma   90.00
#
_symmetry.space_group_name_H-M   'P 1'
#
loop_
_entity.id
_entity.type
_entity.pdbx_description
1 polymer ?
#
loop_
_entity_poly.entity_id
_entity_poly.type
_entity_poly.pdbx_seq_one_letter_code
_entity_poly.pdbx_strand_id
1 'polypeptide(L)'
;MKWALITHLNSEIRPLVHLALPIVITQVGQMMMGMVDIWMVSRLGTQSLAEVALGDTWAFGTLILVIGLIQGVDPLFTQAHGAQDSVSLGRTFQRGILLCILLCPLLGIAWGYTADALRFLGQSEDLLSGASSYVSAQVFSIPPLLGFFILRQYLQCRGVLAPVVWTILISNLFNVVFNELFIFGGLGFPAMGIEGAARATGASRIIMFLLLVAIVIYGKHMKNGWTPWTLRSFSPVAMLRLIRYGLPVMIHFGVEVWTFQAATLMAGRLGSESLGAHILVLKIISFTFMFPW
;
A
#
# COMPACT_ATOMS: atom_id res chain seq x y z
N MET A 1 11.67 3.33 45.55
CA MET A 1 11.68 2.24 44.54
C MET A 1 10.57 2.38 43.47
N LYS A 2 9.28 2.55 43.82
CA LYS A 2 8.18 2.74 42.85
C LYS A 2 8.33 3.99 41.95
N TRP A 3 8.76 5.12 42.48
CA TRP A 3 8.96 6.37 41.72
C TRP A 3 10.12 6.28 40.72
N ALA A 4 11.22 5.62 41.07
CA ALA A 4 12.32 5.39 40.14
C ALA A 4 11.95 4.44 38.99
N LEU A 5 11.07 3.46 39.26
CA LEU A 5 10.52 2.56 38.23
C LEU A 5 9.60 3.30 37.27
N ILE A 6 8.73 4.18 37.74
CA ILE A 6 7.80 5.00 36.96
C ILE A 6 8.55 6.01 36.09
N THR A 7 9.61 6.66 36.64
CA THR A 7 10.45 7.57 35.83
C THR A 7 11.25 6.83 34.77
N HIS A 8 11.76 5.64 35.08
CA HIS A 8 12.46 4.80 34.11
C HIS A 8 11.50 4.26 33.01
N LEU A 9 10.31 3.82 33.39
CA LEU A 9 9.27 3.43 32.42
C LEU A 9 8.88 4.60 31.50
N ASN A 10 8.67 5.79 32.04
CA ASN A 10 8.33 6.97 31.24
C ASN A 10 9.47 7.40 30.28
N SER A 11 10.74 7.23 30.68
CA SER A 11 11.88 7.53 29.80
C SER A 11 12.00 6.57 28.62
N GLU A 12 11.55 5.33 28.77
CA GLU A 12 11.57 4.32 27.72
C GLU A 12 10.29 4.34 26.85
N ILE A 13 9.12 4.50 27.49
CA ILE A 13 7.82 4.49 26.77
C ILE A 13 7.68 5.71 25.87
N ARG A 14 8.10 6.89 26.31
CA ARG A 14 7.93 8.13 25.53
C ARG A 14 8.62 8.10 24.17
N PRO A 15 9.88 7.67 24.02
CA PRO A 15 10.52 7.49 22.70
C PRO A 15 9.84 6.44 21.86
N LEU A 16 9.40 5.32 22.46
CA LEU A 16 8.69 4.25 21.74
C LEU A 16 7.36 4.76 21.18
N VAL A 17 6.55 5.44 21.97
CA VAL A 17 5.26 6.02 21.53
C VAL A 17 5.50 7.06 20.44
N HIS A 18 6.53 7.89 20.57
CA HIS A 18 6.84 8.93 19.59
C HIS A 18 7.25 8.34 18.23
N LEU A 19 7.84 7.15 18.20
CA LEU A 19 8.16 6.42 16.97
C LEU A 19 6.99 5.59 16.45
N ALA A 20 6.27 4.90 17.36
CA ALA A 20 5.17 4.02 16.99
C ALA A 20 3.93 4.77 16.49
N LEU A 21 3.56 5.88 17.16
CA LEU A 21 2.34 6.62 16.84
C LEU A 21 2.27 7.10 15.37
N PRO A 22 3.31 7.72 14.78
CA PRO A 22 3.29 8.06 13.37
C PRO A 22 3.16 6.86 12.44
N ILE A 23 3.76 5.72 12.81
CA ILE A 23 3.66 4.47 12.01
C ILE A 23 2.22 3.96 12.04
N VAL A 24 1.59 3.90 13.21
CA VAL A 24 0.18 3.51 13.36
C VAL A 24 -0.73 4.45 12.55
N ILE A 25 -0.52 5.77 12.65
CA ILE A 25 -1.30 6.76 11.89
C ILE A 25 -1.15 6.52 10.37
N THR A 26 0.05 6.19 9.89
CA THR A 26 0.26 5.90 8.46
C THR A 26 -0.46 4.62 8.04
N GLN A 27 -0.45 3.58 8.85
CA GLN A 27 -1.14 2.32 8.56
C GLN A 27 -2.67 2.49 8.57
N VAL A 28 -3.19 3.13 9.62
CA VAL A 28 -4.62 3.47 9.72
C VAL A 28 -5.05 4.35 8.55
N GLY A 29 -4.26 5.36 8.20
CA GLY A 29 -4.55 6.25 7.08
C GLY A 29 -4.60 5.52 5.73
N GLN A 30 -3.74 4.54 5.50
CA GLN A 30 -3.80 3.70 4.29
C GLN A 30 -5.05 2.81 4.26
N MET A 31 -5.45 2.25 5.40
CA MET A 31 -6.69 1.47 5.49
C MET A 31 -7.93 2.34 5.29
N MET A 32 -7.95 3.55 5.81
CA MET A 32 -9.07 4.48 5.66
C MET A 32 -9.40 4.77 4.20
N MET A 33 -8.40 4.88 3.32
CA MET A 33 -8.63 5.05 1.89
C MET A 33 -9.51 3.92 1.33
N GLY A 34 -9.17 2.65 1.60
CA GLY A 34 -9.97 1.51 1.15
C GLY A 34 -11.34 1.41 1.85
N MET A 35 -11.46 1.89 3.10
CA MET A 35 -12.77 1.92 3.78
C MET A 35 -13.70 2.97 3.17
N VAL A 36 -13.17 4.15 2.83
CA VAL A 36 -13.91 5.21 2.14
C VAL A 36 -14.39 4.72 0.78
N ASP A 37 -13.51 4.08 0.01
CA ASP A 37 -13.86 3.53 -1.30
C ASP A 37 -15.05 2.56 -1.19
N ILE A 38 -14.99 1.59 -0.28
CA ILE A 38 -16.06 0.60 -0.06
C ILE A 38 -17.35 1.28 0.42
N TRP A 39 -17.25 2.24 1.34
CA TRP A 39 -18.43 2.95 1.83
C TRP A 39 -19.12 3.75 0.73
N MET A 40 -18.36 4.41 -0.15
CA MET A 40 -18.94 5.19 -1.25
C MET A 40 -19.49 4.28 -2.35
N VAL A 41 -18.79 3.18 -2.69
CA VAL A 41 -19.27 2.20 -3.66
C VAL A 41 -20.52 1.46 -3.17
N SER A 42 -20.68 1.24 -1.86
CA SER A 42 -21.88 0.58 -1.33
C SER A 42 -23.20 1.32 -1.65
N ARG A 43 -23.11 2.63 -1.93
CA ARG A 43 -24.28 3.43 -2.38
C ARG A 43 -24.73 3.10 -3.81
N LEU A 44 -23.86 2.45 -4.62
CA LEU A 44 -24.21 2.00 -5.98
C LEU A 44 -25.01 0.68 -5.99
N GLY A 45 -25.09 0.01 -4.85
CA GLY A 45 -25.82 -1.26 -4.69
C GLY A 45 -24.91 -2.44 -4.36
N THR A 46 -25.55 -3.56 -4.00
CA THR A 46 -24.85 -4.77 -3.52
C THR A 46 -23.97 -5.43 -4.58
N GLN A 47 -24.39 -5.39 -5.85
CA GLN A 47 -23.62 -5.96 -6.94
C GLN A 47 -22.31 -5.19 -7.16
N SER A 48 -22.37 -3.86 -7.27
CA SER A 48 -21.17 -3.01 -7.40
C SER A 48 -20.21 -3.18 -6.24
N LEU A 49 -20.76 -3.32 -5.02
CA LEU A 49 -19.96 -3.60 -3.84
C LEU A 49 -19.24 -4.95 -3.95
N ALA A 50 -19.93 -6.00 -4.41
CA ALA A 50 -19.35 -7.33 -4.59
C ALA A 50 -18.26 -7.35 -5.68
N GLU A 51 -18.48 -6.66 -6.80
CA GLU A 51 -17.52 -6.52 -7.89
C GLU A 51 -16.23 -5.82 -7.44
N VAL A 52 -16.35 -4.67 -6.75
CA VAL A 52 -15.20 -3.94 -6.20
C VAL A 52 -14.48 -4.76 -5.14
N ALA A 53 -15.21 -5.40 -4.27
CA ALA A 53 -14.67 -6.22 -3.21
C ALA A 53 -13.88 -7.42 -3.74
N LEU A 54 -14.38 -8.06 -4.78
CA LEU A 54 -13.71 -9.18 -5.44
C LEU A 54 -12.44 -8.70 -6.17
N GLY A 55 -12.53 -7.56 -6.89
CA GLY A 55 -11.38 -6.92 -7.52
C GLY A 55 -10.32 -6.50 -6.51
N ASP A 56 -10.71 -5.86 -5.39
CA ASP A 56 -9.80 -5.46 -4.32
C ASP A 56 -9.11 -6.67 -3.67
N THR A 57 -9.84 -7.78 -3.49
CA THR A 57 -9.29 -9.05 -2.99
C THR A 57 -8.10 -9.52 -3.84
N TRP A 58 -8.26 -9.56 -5.16
CA TRP A 58 -7.20 -9.94 -6.07
C TRP A 58 -6.07 -8.90 -6.13
N ALA A 59 -6.43 -7.61 -6.26
CA ALA A 59 -5.47 -6.53 -6.35
C ALA A 59 -4.61 -6.42 -5.09
N PHE A 60 -5.22 -6.46 -3.91
CA PHE A 60 -4.51 -6.39 -2.64
C PHE A 60 -3.70 -7.67 -2.36
N GLY A 61 -4.26 -8.85 -2.67
CA GLY A 61 -3.56 -10.12 -2.50
C GLY A 61 -2.29 -10.25 -3.35
N THR A 62 -2.28 -9.68 -4.55
CA THR A 62 -1.07 -9.63 -5.39
C THR A 62 -0.13 -8.50 -5.01
N LEU A 63 -0.66 -7.34 -4.65
CA LEU A 63 0.11 -6.18 -4.22
C LEU A 63 0.90 -6.48 -2.94
N ILE A 64 0.33 -7.20 -1.97
CA ILE A 64 1.00 -7.48 -0.69
C ILE A 64 2.25 -8.33 -0.87
N LEU A 65 2.28 -9.22 -1.87
CA LEU A 65 3.49 -9.97 -2.22
C LEU A 65 4.60 -9.04 -2.70
N VAL A 66 4.25 -8.07 -3.54
CA VAL A 66 5.19 -7.06 -4.04
C VAL A 66 5.68 -6.17 -2.90
N ILE A 67 4.78 -5.72 -2.02
CA ILE A 67 5.14 -4.93 -0.82
C ILE A 67 6.08 -5.72 0.09
N GLY A 68 5.80 -6.98 0.35
CA GLY A 68 6.66 -7.86 1.16
C GLY A 68 8.07 -7.97 0.59
N LEU A 69 8.19 -8.10 -0.74
CA LEU A 69 9.48 -8.14 -1.40
C LEU A 69 10.24 -6.79 -1.28
N ILE A 70 9.54 -5.67 -1.42
CA ILE A 70 10.11 -4.33 -1.24
C ILE A 70 10.55 -4.11 0.22
N GLN A 71 9.83 -4.63 1.20
CA GLN A 71 10.20 -4.53 2.61
C GLN A 71 11.53 -5.21 2.96
N GLY A 72 12.01 -6.12 2.13
CA GLY A 72 13.38 -6.66 2.24
C GLY A 72 14.49 -5.61 2.12
N VAL A 73 14.17 -4.41 1.68
CA VAL A 73 15.12 -3.26 1.64
C VAL A 73 15.36 -2.67 3.03
N ASP A 74 14.39 -2.77 3.95
CA ASP A 74 14.45 -2.16 5.29
C ASP A 74 15.68 -2.52 6.11
N PRO A 75 16.09 -3.80 6.24
CA PRO A 75 17.30 -4.16 6.99
C PRO A 75 18.56 -3.53 6.42
N LEU A 76 18.62 -3.36 5.09
CA LEU A 76 19.77 -2.76 4.43
C LEU A 76 19.80 -1.24 4.60
N PHE A 77 18.63 -0.60 4.62
CA PHE A 77 18.51 0.82 4.94
C PHE A 77 18.94 1.11 6.38
N THR A 78 18.41 0.36 7.33
CA THR A 78 18.71 0.57 8.76
C THR A 78 20.17 0.28 9.09
N GLN A 79 20.77 -0.77 8.51
CA GLN A 79 22.19 -1.06 8.66
C GLN A 79 23.08 0.05 8.07
N ALA A 80 22.79 0.51 6.85
CA ALA A 80 23.55 1.58 6.22
C ALA A 80 23.44 2.91 6.99
N HIS A 81 22.23 3.22 7.48
CA HIS A 81 21.99 4.41 8.29
C HIS A 81 22.69 4.33 9.64
N GLY A 82 22.58 3.20 10.35
CA GLY A 82 23.26 2.99 11.64
C GLY A 82 24.79 3.01 11.54
N ALA A 83 25.33 2.52 10.42
CA ALA A 83 26.76 2.59 10.11
C ALA A 83 27.23 3.98 9.62
N GLN A 84 26.33 4.97 9.48
CA GLN A 84 26.59 6.30 8.93
C GLN A 84 27.17 6.24 7.49
N ASP A 85 26.93 5.14 6.76
CA ASP A 85 27.37 4.95 5.38
C ASP A 85 26.32 5.51 4.40
N SER A 86 26.45 6.81 4.12
CA SER A 86 25.57 7.52 3.19
C SER A 86 25.66 7.00 1.75
N VAL A 87 26.81 6.43 1.35
CA VAL A 87 26.99 5.86 0.01
C VAL A 87 26.21 4.56 -0.13
N SER A 88 26.29 3.67 0.85
CA SER A 88 25.52 2.43 0.88
C SER A 88 24.02 2.71 1.01
N LEU A 89 23.62 3.70 1.80
CA LEU A 89 22.22 4.14 1.93
C LEU A 89 21.66 4.59 0.57
N GLY A 90 22.36 5.48 -0.13
CA GLY A 90 21.95 5.96 -1.45
C GLY A 90 21.90 4.87 -2.51
N ARG A 91 22.89 3.95 -2.52
CA ARG A 91 22.86 2.79 -3.43
C ARG A 91 21.72 1.83 -3.15
N THR A 92 21.41 1.60 -1.87
CA THR A 92 20.27 0.76 -1.47
C THR A 92 18.96 1.37 -1.95
N PHE A 93 18.80 2.69 -1.83
CA PHE A 93 17.63 3.42 -2.35
C PHE A 93 17.52 3.29 -3.89
N GLN A 94 18.61 3.47 -4.63
CA GLN A 94 18.64 3.28 -6.08
C GLN A 94 18.23 1.86 -6.50
N ARG A 95 18.74 0.85 -5.80
CA ARG A 95 18.35 -0.57 -6.04
C ARG A 95 16.90 -0.83 -5.68
N GLY A 96 16.38 -0.21 -4.64
CA GLY A 96 14.96 -0.25 -4.30
C GLY A 96 14.09 0.32 -5.42
N ILE A 97 14.49 1.45 -6.02
CA ILE A 97 13.81 2.01 -7.21
C ILE A 97 13.87 1.03 -8.39
N LEU A 98 15.03 0.44 -8.67
CA LEU A 98 15.17 -0.55 -9.75
C LEU A 98 14.30 -1.78 -9.51
N LEU A 99 14.20 -2.23 -8.26
CA LEU A 99 13.30 -3.33 -7.89
C LEU A 99 11.84 -2.94 -8.15
N CYS A 100 11.41 -1.73 -7.77
CA CYS A 100 10.06 -1.24 -8.05
C CYS A 100 9.79 -1.19 -9.56
N ILE A 101 10.73 -0.68 -10.37
CA ILE A 101 10.60 -0.65 -11.84
C ILE A 101 10.45 -2.07 -12.41
N LEU A 102 11.17 -3.05 -11.89
CA LEU A 102 11.07 -4.45 -12.32
C LEU A 102 9.74 -5.09 -11.90
N LEU A 103 9.21 -4.73 -10.74
CA LEU A 103 7.97 -5.29 -10.21
C LEU A 103 6.71 -4.65 -10.81
N CYS A 104 6.77 -3.40 -11.31
CA CYS A 104 5.64 -2.72 -11.94
C CYS A 104 5.01 -3.53 -13.08
N PRO A 105 5.75 -4.01 -14.10
CA PRO A 105 5.15 -4.78 -15.19
C PRO A 105 4.61 -6.12 -14.72
N LEU A 106 5.25 -6.78 -13.76
CA LEU A 106 4.78 -8.05 -13.20
C LEU A 106 3.42 -7.89 -12.52
N LEU A 107 3.28 -6.85 -11.69
CA LEU A 107 2.02 -6.54 -11.03
C LEU A 107 0.96 -6.06 -12.04
N GLY A 108 1.36 -5.26 -13.04
CA GLY A 108 0.46 -4.81 -14.11
C GLY A 108 -0.09 -5.98 -14.94
N ILE A 109 0.74 -6.97 -15.26
CA ILE A 109 0.32 -8.20 -15.93
C ILE A 109 -0.65 -8.97 -15.03
N ALA A 110 -0.32 -9.18 -13.75
CA ALA A 110 -1.20 -9.88 -12.81
C ALA A 110 -2.59 -9.20 -12.69
N TRP A 111 -2.63 -7.88 -12.74
CA TRP A 111 -3.88 -7.10 -12.70
C TRP A 111 -4.62 -7.12 -14.07
N GLY A 112 -3.91 -7.23 -15.17
CA GLY A 112 -4.51 -7.41 -16.49
C GLY A 112 -5.25 -8.76 -16.65
N TYR A 113 -4.79 -9.80 -15.96
CA TYR A 113 -5.41 -11.14 -15.96
C TYR A 113 -6.40 -11.34 -14.80
N THR A 114 -6.95 -10.28 -14.20
CA THR A 114 -7.89 -10.36 -13.07
C THR A 114 -9.10 -11.25 -13.38
N ALA A 115 -9.75 -11.07 -14.51
CA ALA A 115 -10.93 -11.87 -14.88
C ALA A 115 -10.62 -13.38 -14.97
N ASP A 116 -9.50 -13.73 -15.63
CA ASP A 116 -9.10 -15.13 -15.80
C ASP A 116 -8.69 -15.77 -14.48
N ALA A 117 -7.99 -15.02 -13.64
CA ALA A 117 -7.60 -15.49 -12.31
C ALA A 117 -8.82 -15.74 -11.41
N LEU A 118 -9.77 -14.80 -11.37
CA LEU A 118 -11.01 -14.93 -10.59
C LEU A 118 -11.90 -16.05 -11.10
N ARG A 119 -11.97 -16.24 -12.44
CA ARG A 119 -12.66 -17.37 -13.07
C ARG A 119 -12.02 -18.70 -12.64
N PHE A 120 -10.70 -18.80 -12.67
CA PHE A 120 -9.98 -19.99 -12.21
C PHE A 120 -10.23 -20.27 -10.72
N LEU A 121 -10.40 -19.22 -9.90
CA LEU A 121 -10.76 -19.33 -8.49
C LEU A 121 -12.26 -19.64 -8.26
N GLY A 122 -13.04 -19.83 -9.32
CA GLY A 122 -14.44 -20.27 -9.26
C GLY A 122 -15.42 -19.18 -8.84
N GLN A 123 -15.13 -17.92 -9.18
CA GLN A 123 -16.06 -16.81 -8.95
C GLN A 123 -17.11 -16.74 -10.05
N SER A 124 -18.30 -16.16 -9.75
CA SER A 124 -19.40 -16.07 -10.72
C SER A 124 -19.08 -15.09 -11.84
N GLU A 125 -19.45 -15.48 -13.08
CA GLU A 125 -19.19 -14.69 -14.30
C GLU A 125 -19.77 -13.27 -14.24
N ASP A 126 -20.92 -13.10 -13.54
CA ASP A 126 -21.58 -11.80 -13.41
C ASP A 126 -20.75 -10.73 -12.68
N LEU A 127 -19.81 -11.15 -11.82
CA LEU A 127 -18.94 -10.25 -11.07
C LEU A 127 -17.59 -10.00 -11.74
N LEU A 128 -17.20 -10.86 -12.70
CA LEU A 128 -15.83 -10.79 -13.27
C LEU A 128 -15.60 -9.52 -14.08
N SER A 129 -16.60 -9.09 -14.85
CA SER A 129 -16.48 -7.89 -15.68
C SER A 129 -16.23 -6.64 -14.83
N GLY A 130 -17.06 -6.42 -13.81
CA GLY A 130 -16.91 -5.28 -12.91
C GLY A 130 -15.61 -5.33 -12.10
N ALA A 131 -15.27 -6.49 -11.54
CA ALA A 131 -14.01 -6.68 -10.81
C ALA A 131 -12.78 -6.41 -11.68
N SER A 132 -12.78 -6.88 -12.94
CA SER A 132 -11.69 -6.65 -13.88
C SER A 132 -11.58 -5.18 -14.30
N SER A 133 -12.71 -4.52 -14.60
CA SER A 133 -12.74 -3.08 -14.90
C SER A 133 -12.19 -2.25 -13.73
N TYR A 134 -12.59 -2.58 -12.50
CA TYR A 134 -12.10 -1.91 -11.30
C TYR A 134 -10.59 -2.03 -11.14
N VAL A 135 -10.03 -3.24 -11.28
CA VAL A 135 -8.59 -3.46 -11.13
C VAL A 135 -7.80 -2.85 -12.28
N SER A 136 -8.26 -3.01 -13.52
CA SER A 136 -7.61 -2.46 -14.71
C SER A 136 -7.53 -0.92 -14.65
N ALA A 137 -8.58 -0.27 -14.15
CA ALA A 137 -8.61 1.18 -13.98
C ALA A 137 -7.58 1.70 -12.95
N GLN A 138 -6.97 0.85 -12.13
CA GLN A 138 -5.93 1.21 -11.17
C GLN A 138 -4.50 0.96 -11.66
N VAL A 139 -4.28 0.24 -12.77
CA VAL A 139 -2.95 -0.19 -13.24
C VAL A 139 -1.97 0.99 -13.39
N PHE A 140 -2.45 2.14 -13.88
CA PHE A 140 -1.62 3.34 -14.06
C PHE A 140 -1.03 3.88 -12.74
N SER A 141 -1.61 3.51 -11.60
CA SER A 141 -1.17 3.95 -10.28
C SER A 141 -0.11 3.04 -9.64
N ILE A 142 0.24 1.91 -10.27
CA ILE A 142 1.25 0.98 -9.75
C ILE A 142 2.62 1.66 -9.56
N PRO A 143 3.20 2.36 -10.55
CA PRO A 143 4.50 2.99 -10.39
C PRO A 143 4.55 4.01 -9.27
N PRO A 144 3.63 4.99 -9.15
CA PRO A 144 3.63 5.92 -8.04
C PRO A 144 3.39 5.24 -6.69
N LEU A 145 2.57 4.19 -6.63
CA LEU A 145 2.34 3.44 -5.40
C LEU A 145 3.63 2.75 -4.90
N LEU A 146 4.34 2.02 -5.76
CA LEU A 146 5.59 1.37 -5.38
C LEU A 146 6.69 2.39 -5.08
N GLY A 147 6.74 3.49 -5.84
CA GLY A 147 7.63 4.63 -5.56
C GLY A 147 7.38 5.26 -4.19
N PHE A 148 6.11 5.39 -3.78
CA PHE A 148 5.75 5.84 -2.45
C PHE A 148 6.27 4.89 -1.36
N PHE A 149 6.09 3.57 -1.52
CA PHE A 149 6.57 2.59 -0.52
C PHE A 149 8.07 2.67 -0.31
N ILE A 150 8.87 2.69 -1.37
CA ILE A 150 10.35 2.74 -1.23
C ILE A 150 10.82 4.08 -0.63
N LEU A 151 10.18 5.19 -0.99
CA LEU A 151 10.50 6.51 -0.47
C LEU A 151 10.10 6.64 1.01
N ARG A 152 8.94 6.06 1.38
CA ARG A 152 8.50 5.96 2.78
C ARG A 152 9.52 5.20 3.62
N GLN A 153 9.98 4.03 3.18
CA GLN A 153 10.98 3.23 3.89
C GLN A 153 12.31 3.98 4.07
N TYR A 154 12.76 4.67 3.02
CA TYR A 154 13.94 5.52 3.08
C TYR A 154 13.82 6.63 4.14
N LEU A 155 12.67 7.29 4.24
CA LEU A 155 12.42 8.30 5.27
C LEU A 155 12.29 7.70 6.66
N GLN A 156 11.62 6.56 6.76
CA GLN A 156 11.37 5.85 8.01
C GLN A 156 12.67 5.39 8.67
N CYS A 157 13.61 4.82 7.91
CA CYS A 157 14.92 4.42 8.45
C CYS A 157 15.75 5.60 8.98
N ARG A 158 15.47 6.82 8.51
CA ARG A 158 16.09 8.07 8.97
C ARG A 158 15.33 8.77 10.10
N GLY A 159 14.24 8.17 10.59
CA GLY A 159 13.39 8.76 11.62
C GLY A 159 12.52 9.93 11.14
N VAL A 160 12.41 10.15 9.83
CA VAL A 160 11.64 11.26 9.23
C VAL A 160 10.24 10.77 8.90
N LEU A 161 9.35 10.73 9.90
CA LEU A 161 8.01 10.15 9.77
C LEU A 161 6.92 11.19 9.45
N ALA A 162 7.04 12.42 9.96
CA ALA A 162 6.04 13.46 9.81
C ALA A 162 5.62 13.75 8.34
N PRO A 163 6.54 13.83 7.36
CA PRO A 163 6.17 14.00 5.95
C PRO A 163 5.27 12.90 5.43
N VAL A 164 5.54 11.66 5.81
CA VAL A 164 4.76 10.49 5.39
C VAL A 164 3.34 10.56 5.93
N VAL A 165 3.19 10.90 7.23
CA VAL A 165 1.88 11.09 7.88
C VAL A 165 1.05 12.14 7.14
N TRP A 166 1.61 13.35 6.95
CA TRP A 166 0.90 14.43 6.27
C TRP A 166 0.51 14.08 4.85
N THR A 167 1.40 13.42 4.12
CA THR A 167 1.13 12.98 2.75
C THR A 167 -0.07 12.03 2.69
N ILE A 168 -0.17 11.07 3.62
CA ILE A 168 -1.28 10.12 3.66
C ILE A 168 -2.58 10.82 4.05
N LEU A 169 -2.56 11.70 5.06
CA LEU A 169 -3.77 12.43 5.49
C LEU A 169 -4.32 13.31 4.37
N ILE A 170 -3.45 14.07 3.70
CA ILE A 170 -3.83 14.91 2.56
C ILE A 170 -4.39 14.06 1.42
N SER A 171 -3.74 12.92 1.10
CA SER A 171 -4.19 12.04 0.02
C SER A 171 -5.53 11.37 0.32
N ASN A 172 -5.83 11.06 1.59
CA ASN A 172 -7.15 10.58 1.99
C ASN A 172 -8.25 11.64 1.74
N LEU A 173 -7.96 12.91 2.05
CA LEU A 173 -8.89 13.99 1.76
C LEU A 173 -9.17 14.11 0.25
N PHE A 174 -8.12 14.05 -0.59
CA PHE A 174 -8.29 14.02 -2.03
C PHE A 174 -9.05 12.78 -2.51
N ASN A 175 -8.82 11.61 -1.88
CA ASN A 175 -9.54 10.39 -2.22
C ASN A 175 -11.06 10.53 -2.00
N VAL A 176 -11.49 11.13 -0.89
CA VAL A 176 -12.92 11.40 -0.64
C VAL A 176 -13.51 12.30 -1.73
N VAL A 177 -12.81 13.39 -2.07
CA VAL A 177 -13.27 14.34 -3.10
C VAL A 177 -13.32 13.70 -4.48
N PHE A 178 -12.29 12.93 -4.85
CA PHE A 178 -12.25 12.26 -6.14
C PHE A 178 -13.27 11.12 -6.24
N ASN A 179 -13.52 10.40 -5.16
CA ASN A 179 -14.58 9.41 -5.13
C ASN A 179 -15.95 10.05 -5.40
N GLU A 180 -16.28 11.16 -4.73
CA GLU A 180 -17.53 11.87 -4.98
C GLU A 180 -17.65 12.31 -6.44
N LEU A 181 -16.59 12.89 -6.99
CA LEU A 181 -16.58 13.40 -8.37
C LEU A 181 -16.63 12.30 -9.43
N PHE A 182 -15.89 11.19 -9.24
CA PHE A 182 -15.74 10.18 -10.28
C PHE A 182 -16.79 9.06 -10.18
N ILE A 183 -17.22 8.71 -8.96
CA ILE A 183 -18.27 7.69 -8.78
C ILE A 183 -19.62 8.25 -9.22
N PHE A 184 -20.02 9.40 -8.66
CA PHE A 184 -21.37 9.95 -8.81
C PHE A 184 -21.45 11.02 -9.90
N GLY A 185 -20.32 11.54 -10.36
CA GLY A 185 -20.28 12.65 -11.31
C GLY A 185 -20.45 14.01 -10.63
N GLY A 186 -20.13 15.06 -11.35
CA GLY A 186 -20.26 16.44 -10.89
C GLY A 186 -19.14 17.31 -11.44
N LEU A 187 -19.30 18.64 -11.37
CA LEU A 187 -18.33 19.63 -11.88
C LEU A 187 -17.86 19.37 -13.33
N GLY A 188 -18.70 18.76 -14.17
CA GLY A 188 -18.37 18.42 -15.55
C GLY A 188 -17.78 17.02 -15.77
N PHE A 189 -17.57 16.23 -14.70
CA PHE A 189 -17.17 14.84 -14.82
C PHE A 189 -18.40 13.93 -14.96
N PRO A 190 -18.37 12.94 -15.87
CA PRO A 190 -19.42 11.93 -15.96
C PRO A 190 -19.37 10.98 -14.75
N ALA A 191 -20.52 10.45 -14.35
CA ALA A 191 -20.58 9.38 -13.36
C ALA A 191 -19.97 8.09 -13.96
N MET A 192 -18.92 7.57 -13.33
CA MET A 192 -18.18 6.39 -13.80
C MET A 192 -18.42 5.15 -12.92
N GLY A 193 -19.22 5.26 -11.86
CA GLY A 193 -19.50 4.15 -10.96
C GLY A 193 -18.24 3.52 -10.35
N ILE A 194 -18.09 2.19 -10.46
CA ILE A 194 -16.96 1.44 -9.90
C ILE A 194 -15.60 1.81 -10.51
N GLU A 195 -15.57 2.11 -11.81
CA GLU A 195 -14.33 2.59 -12.45
C GLU A 195 -13.93 3.96 -11.91
N GLY A 196 -14.92 4.79 -11.55
CA GLY A 196 -14.72 6.08 -10.89
C GLY A 196 -13.98 5.92 -9.56
N ALA A 197 -14.40 4.96 -8.72
CA ALA A 197 -13.72 4.62 -7.48
C ALA A 197 -12.25 4.19 -7.71
N ALA A 198 -12.02 3.33 -8.70
CA ALA A 198 -10.70 2.87 -9.07
C ALA A 198 -9.78 4.01 -9.53
N ARG A 199 -10.28 4.93 -10.36
CA ARG A 199 -9.56 6.10 -10.84
C ARG A 199 -9.31 7.12 -9.73
N ALA A 200 -10.25 7.31 -8.81
CA ALA A 200 -10.10 8.16 -7.64
C ALA A 200 -8.95 7.69 -6.74
N THR A 201 -8.95 6.40 -6.42
CA THR A 201 -7.87 5.77 -5.65
C THR A 201 -6.54 5.87 -6.38
N GLY A 202 -6.51 5.61 -7.70
CA GLY A 202 -5.32 5.75 -8.52
C GLY A 202 -4.77 7.19 -8.53
N ALA A 203 -5.62 8.18 -8.72
CA ALA A 203 -5.24 9.61 -8.67
C ALA A 203 -4.71 10.01 -7.29
N SER A 204 -5.35 9.52 -6.22
CA SER A 204 -4.90 9.76 -4.84
C SER A 204 -3.51 9.17 -4.56
N ARG A 205 -3.20 7.99 -5.11
CA ARG A 205 -1.86 7.38 -5.03
C ARG A 205 -0.81 8.20 -5.77
N ILE A 206 -1.16 8.78 -6.92
CA ILE A 206 -0.26 9.70 -7.64
C ILE A 206 0.02 10.94 -6.80
N ILE A 207 -1.03 11.58 -6.26
CA ILE A 207 -0.88 12.77 -5.40
C ILE A 207 -0.03 12.41 -4.17
N MET A 208 -0.31 11.29 -3.53
CA MET A 208 0.46 10.78 -2.39
C MET A 208 1.95 10.67 -2.71
N PHE A 209 2.29 10.08 -3.85
CA PHE A 209 3.68 9.94 -4.28
C PHE A 209 4.32 11.31 -4.62
N LEU A 210 3.64 12.14 -5.40
CA LEU A 210 4.16 13.44 -5.81
C LEU A 210 4.35 14.40 -4.63
N LEU A 211 3.42 14.42 -3.68
CA LEU A 211 3.56 15.19 -2.44
C LEU A 211 4.77 14.72 -1.63
N LEU A 212 4.95 13.41 -1.47
CA LEU A 212 6.09 12.89 -0.74
C LEU A 212 7.41 13.22 -1.43
N VAL A 213 7.48 13.08 -2.76
CA VAL A 213 8.65 13.49 -3.56
C VAL A 213 8.93 14.98 -3.39
N ALA A 214 7.91 15.83 -3.49
CA ALA A 214 8.07 17.28 -3.31
C ALA A 214 8.59 17.61 -1.91
N ILE A 215 8.02 17.03 -0.85
CA ILE A 215 8.48 17.25 0.53
C ILE A 215 9.94 16.79 0.72
N VAL A 216 10.31 15.67 0.12
CA VAL A 216 11.68 15.14 0.20
C VAL A 216 12.69 16.04 -0.50
N ILE A 217 12.33 16.56 -1.67
CA ILE A 217 13.21 17.47 -2.45
C ILE A 217 13.33 18.83 -1.76
N TYR A 218 12.20 19.48 -1.47
CA TYR A 218 12.19 20.83 -0.87
C TYR A 218 12.67 20.83 0.59
N GLY A 219 12.33 19.79 1.35
CA GLY A 219 12.82 19.60 2.73
C GLY A 219 14.27 19.15 2.82
N LYS A 220 14.95 18.96 1.68
CA LYS A 220 16.35 18.52 1.59
C LYS A 220 16.62 17.21 2.36
N HIS A 221 15.58 16.36 2.47
CA HIS A 221 15.69 15.08 3.18
C HIS A 221 16.60 14.06 2.47
N MET A 222 16.99 14.31 1.21
CA MET A 222 17.99 13.52 0.49
C MET A 222 19.44 13.95 0.78
N LYS A 223 19.65 15.06 1.51
CA LYS A 223 20.98 15.52 1.85
C LYS A 223 21.70 14.46 2.69
N ASN A 224 22.94 14.15 2.33
CA ASN A 224 23.76 13.08 2.94
C ASN A 224 23.17 11.65 2.81
N GLY A 225 22.33 11.39 1.83
CA GLY A 225 21.75 10.07 1.59
C GLY A 225 21.51 9.77 0.10
N TRP A 226 21.78 10.75 -0.77
CA TRP A 226 21.77 10.56 -2.21
C TRP A 226 23.19 10.43 -2.74
N THR A 227 23.40 9.43 -3.60
CA THR A 227 24.66 9.25 -4.33
C THR A 227 24.37 9.27 -5.83
N PRO A 228 25.31 9.76 -6.68
CA PRO A 228 25.16 9.66 -8.13
C PRO A 228 25.00 8.21 -8.57
N TRP A 229 24.23 8.00 -9.62
CA TRP A 229 24.09 6.69 -10.25
C TRP A 229 25.43 6.21 -10.79
N THR A 230 25.81 4.98 -10.47
CA THR A 230 27.04 4.33 -10.92
C THR A 230 26.72 2.91 -11.37
N LEU A 231 27.63 2.29 -12.14
CA LEU A 231 27.49 0.88 -12.53
C LEU A 231 27.35 -0.07 -11.32
N ARG A 232 27.88 0.33 -10.16
CA ARG A 232 27.73 -0.42 -8.90
C ARG A 232 26.30 -0.41 -8.37
N SER A 233 25.47 0.55 -8.76
CA SER A 233 24.04 0.59 -8.41
C SER A 233 23.27 -0.54 -9.10
N PHE A 234 23.69 -0.99 -10.28
CA PHE A 234 23.11 -2.05 -11.08
C PHE A 234 23.68 -3.45 -10.78
N SER A 235 24.43 -3.62 -9.70
CA SER A 235 25.04 -4.91 -9.35
C SER A 235 23.99 -6.02 -9.16
N PRO A 236 24.00 -7.11 -9.99
CA PRO A 236 23.06 -8.21 -9.88
C PRO A 236 23.15 -8.93 -8.53
N VAL A 237 24.37 -9.06 -7.99
CA VAL A 237 24.60 -9.68 -6.68
C VAL A 237 23.93 -8.89 -5.55
N ALA A 238 24.00 -7.57 -5.62
CA ALA A 238 23.36 -6.72 -4.64
C ALA A 238 21.83 -6.71 -4.80
N MET A 239 21.32 -6.81 -6.02
CA MET A 239 19.89 -6.97 -6.29
C MET A 239 19.38 -8.33 -5.76
N LEU A 240 20.13 -9.40 -6.02
CA LEU A 240 19.79 -10.73 -5.47
C LEU A 240 19.78 -10.73 -3.93
N ARG A 241 20.67 -9.96 -3.30
CA ARG A 241 20.65 -9.79 -1.84
C ARG A 241 19.36 -9.14 -1.37
N LEU A 242 18.89 -8.08 -2.03
CA LEU A 242 17.59 -7.45 -1.75
C LEU A 242 16.44 -8.45 -1.84
N ILE A 243 16.38 -9.21 -2.93
CA ILE A 243 15.37 -10.25 -3.14
C ILE A 243 15.45 -11.30 -2.06
N ARG A 244 16.65 -11.74 -1.67
CA ARG A 244 16.85 -12.76 -0.63
C ARG A 244 16.33 -12.30 0.75
N TYR A 245 16.45 -11.01 1.09
CA TYR A 245 15.87 -10.45 2.32
C TYR A 245 14.36 -10.25 2.20
N GLY A 246 13.87 -9.87 1.03
CA GLY A 246 12.44 -9.63 0.80
C GLY A 246 11.62 -10.90 0.66
N LEU A 247 12.21 -11.99 0.14
CA LEU A 247 11.49 -13.23 -0.11
C LEU A 247 10.82 -13.84 1.13
N PRO A 248 11.48 -13.95 2.29
CA PRO A 248 10.82 -14.40 3.52
C PRO A 248 9.68 -13.52 3.96
N VAL A 249 9.82 -12.19 3.84
CA VAL A 249 8.77 -11.22 4.18
C VAL A 249 7.59 -11.32 3.21
N MET A 250 7.87 -11.48 1.92
CA MET A 250 6.86 -11.73 0.89
C MET A 250 6.05 -12.99 1.20
N ILE A 251 6.72 -14.10 1.56
CA ILE A 251 6.07 -15.36 1.90
C ILE A 251 5.23 -15.19 3.18
N HIS A 252 5.76 -14.53 4.20
CA HIS A 252 5.04 -14.27 5.45
C HIS A 252 3.74 -13.50 5.21
N PHE A 253 3.84 -12.34 4.56
CA PHE A 253 2.66 -11.54 4.21
C PHE A 253 1.73 -12.27 3.23
N GLY A 254 2.30 -13.02 2.30
CA GLY A 254 1.53 -13.86 1.39
C GLY A 254 0.64 -14.83 2.15
N VAL A 255 1.22 -15.66 3.02
CA VAL A 255 0.47 -16.65 3.79
C VAL A 255 -0.59 -15.97 4.67
N GLU A 256 -0.21 -14.92 5.39
CA GLU A 256 -1.11 -14.20 6.28
C GLU A 256 -2.32 -13.62 5.51
N VAL A 257 -2.06 -12.80 4.51
CA VAL A 257 -3.13 -12.09 3.76
C VAL A 257 -3.95 -13.06 2.92
N TRP A 258 -3.31 -14.01 2.22
CA TRP A 258 -4.04 -14.96 1.39
C TRP A 258 -4.93 -15.92 2.19
N THR A 259 -4.67 -16.12 3.47
CA THR A 259 -5.60 -16.85 4.36
C THR A 259 -6.93 -16.09 4.48
N PHE A 260 -6.90 -14.78 4.69
CA PHE A 260 -8.10 -13.95 4.73
C PHE A 260 -8.76 -13.81 3.35
N GLN A 261 -7.95 -13.65 2.30
CA GLN A 261 -8.47 -13.55 0.93
C GLN A 261 -9.14 -14.85 0.47
N ALA A 262 -8.61 -16.01 0.86
CA ALA A 262 -9.26 -17.29 0.58
C ALA A 262 -10.66 -17.38 1.22
N ALA A 263 -10.82 -16.91 2.46
CA ALA A 263 -12.12 -16.84 3.11
C ALA A 263 -13.09 -15.91 2.33
N THR A 264 -12.60 -14.75 1.85
CA THR A 264 -13.36 -13.82 1.01
C THR A 264 -13.78 -14.46 -0.31
N LEU A 265 -12.87 -15.17 -0.98
CA LEU A 265 -13.16 -15.90 -2.22
C LEU A 265 -14.17 -17.04 -2.00
N MET A 266 -14.13 -17.71 -0.85
CA MET A 266 -15.15 -18.71 -0.49
C MET A 266 -16.51 -18.07 -0.25
N ALA A 267 -16.58 -16.91 0.41
CA ALA A 267 -17.81 -16.15 0.58
C ALA A 267 -18.37 -15.69 -0.78
N GLY A 268 -17.50 -15.31 -1.74
CA GLY A 268 -17.91 -14.95 -3.11
C GLY A 268 -18.61 -16.06 -3.87
N ARG A 269 -18.26 -17.33 -3.60
CA ARG A 269 -18.96 -18.50 -4.18
C ARG A 269 -20.39 -18.70 -3.64
N LEU A 270 -20.71 -18.12 -2.48
CA LEU A 270 -22.03 -18.17 -1.87
C LEU A 270 -22.97 -17.06 -2.35
N GLY A 271 -22.48 -16.15 -3.20
CA GLY A 271 -23.25 -15.06 -3.79
C GLY A 271 -22.85 -13.67 -3.30
N SER A 272 -23.36 -12.64 -3.99
CA SER A 272 -23.00 -11.24 -3.78
C SER A 272 -23.36 -10.70 -2.39
N GLU A 273 -24.49 -11.13 -1.81
CA GLU A 273 -24.91 -10.71 -0.46
C GLU A 273 -23.95 -11.24 0.62
N SER A 274 -23.61 -12.54 0.55
CA SER A 274 -22.67 -13.18 1.47
C SER A 274 -21.27 -12.54 1.39
N LEU A 275 -20.81 -12.24 0.18
CA LEU A 275 -19.54 -11.57 -0.07
C LEU A 275 -19.54 -10.15 0.52
N GLY A 276 -20.61 -9.37 0.26
CA GLY A 276 -20.74 -8.01 0.78
C GLY A 276 -20.72 -7.98 2.31
N ALA A 277 -21.51 -8.85 2.96
CA ALA A 277 -21.54 -8.96 4.42
C ALA A 277 -20.17 -9.35 5.00
N HIS A 278 -19.50 -10.36 4.41
CA HIS A 278 -18.19 -10.82 4.84
C HIS A 278 -17.13 -9.70 4.78
N ILE A 279 -17.13 -8.91 3.71
CA ILE A 279 -16.16 -7.82 3.53
C ILE A 279 -16.36 -6.69 4.53
N LEU A 280 -17.59 -6.30 4.80
CA LEU A 280 -17.88 -5.29 5.81
C LEU A 280 -17.35 -5.72 7.19
N VAL A 281 -17.59 -6.98 7.57
CA VAL A 281 -17.10 -7.55 8.83
C VAL A 281 -15.58 -7.60 8.85
N LEU A 282 -14.93 -8.06 7.76
CA LEU A 282 -13.47 -8.11 7.66
C LEU A 282 -12.83 -6.74 7.76
N LYS A 283 -13.39 -5.70 7.13
CA LYS A 283 -12.85 -4.33 7.21
C LYS A 283 -12.93 -3.78 8.64
N ILE A 284 -14.01 -4.04 9.39
CA ILE A 284 -14.16 -3.64 10.79
C ILE A 284 -13.12 -4.37 11.66
N ILE A 285 -12.99 -5.69 11.49
CA ILE A 285 -12.01 -6.49 12.24
C ILE A 285 -10.59 -6.02 11.95
N SER A 286 -10.25 -5.82 10.67
CA SER A 286 -8.93 -5.37 10.25
C SER A 286 -8.57 -4.00 10.83
N PHE A 287 -9.54 -3.08 10.89
CA PHE A 287 -9.35 -1.77 11.52
C PHE A 287 -9.03 -1.91 13.01
N THR A 288 -9.77 -2.78 13.72
CA THR A 288 -9.53 -3.03 15.15
C THR A 288 -8.18 -3.70 15.40
N PHE A 289 -7.74 -4.58 14.49
CA PHE A 289 -6.47 -5.29 14.59
C PHE A 289 -5.24 -4.41 14.41
N MET A 290 -5.38 -3.24 13.78
CA MET A 290 -4.25 -2.30 13.60
C MET A 290 -3.79 -1.60 14.88
N PHE A 291 -4.62 -1.57 15.95
CA PHE A 291 -4.23 -0.94 17.22
C PHE A 291 -3.21 -1.72 18.06
N PRO A 292 -3.17 -3.07 18.04
CA PRO A 292 -2.18 -3.85 18.80
C PRO A 292 -0.80 -3.98 18.11
N TRP A 293 -0.69 -3.61 16.85
CA TRP A 293 0.56 -3.69 16.05
C TRP A 293 1.38 -2.42 16.17
#